data_237c319b836e72dd1768e6ce3f401c4d
#
_entry.id   237c319b836e72dd1768e6ce3f401c4d
#
_cell.length_a   1.000
_cell.length_b   1.000
_cell.length_c   1.000
_cell.angle_alpha   90.00
_cell.angle_beta   90.00
_cell.angle_gamma   90.00
#
_symmetry.space_group_name_H-M   'P 1'
#
loop_
_entity.id
_entity.type
_entity.pdbx_description
1 polymer ?
#
loop_
_entity_poly.entity_id
_entity_poly.type
_entity_poly.pdbx_seq_one_letter_code
_entity_poly.pdbx_strand_id
1 'polypeptide(L)'
;MTNAIQRPASLLLILAGLTGCSSSESGMSYSDISSQAQNIAAIIDNDTPIATADIPTSGSSQYSGVILFVDQAETGVLFGQTNIDVSFGTNTVTGQVGDFVYAEQVTDEDADLPTVGGQLTLNDGIIDRTAVSGDAQIVGELNGTLTPSTEMFGISSGTTTSIATSFEAVLLEDSLLGLADGSASGGSTSVEIAGILVAEEN
;
A
#
# COMPACT_ATOMS: atom_id res chain seq x y z
N MET A 1 -6.57 8.14 41.60
CA MET A 1 -5.14 7.87 41.38
C MET A 1 -4.97 7.78 39.86
N THR A 2 -4.56 8.89 39.26
CA THR A 2 -4.53 9.07 37.79
C THR A 2 -3.10 8.73 37.33
N ASN A 3 -2.91 7.60 36.68
CA ASN A 3 -1.64 7.29 36.04
C ASN A 3 -1.58 8.03 34.69
N ALA A 4 -0.78 9.09 34.66
CA ALA A 4 -0.39 9.74 33.43
C ALA A 4 0.63 8.82 32.72
N ILE A 5 0.26 8.24 31.60
CA ILE A 5 1.18 7.53 30.69
C ILE A 5 2.00 8.60 30.00
N GLN A 6 3.25 8.73 30.40
CA GLN A 6 4.24 9.55 29.71
C GLN A 6 4.54 8.90 28.33
N ARG A 7 4.09 9.55 27.25
CA ARG A 7 4.47 9.22 25.87
C ARG A 7 5.94 9.57 25.64
N PRO A 8 6.77 8.69 25.11
CA PRO A 8 8.13 9.06 24.69
C PRO A 8 8.04 9.87 23.38
N ALA A 9 8.31 11.17 23.51
CA ALA A 9 8.46 12.11 22.41
C ALA A 9 9.80 11.91 21.69
N SER A 10 10.01 10.80 21.00
CA SER A 10 11.29 10.50 20.32
C SER A 10 11.17 9.85 18.96
N LEU A 11 9.98 9.78 18.34
CA LEU A 11 9.83 9.16 17.02
C LEU A 11 9.53 10.15 15.88
N LEU A 12 9.69 11.45 16.13
CA LEU A 12 9.30 12.51 15.17
C LEU A 12 10.45 13.00 14.28
N LEU A 13 11.53 12.28 14.09
CA LEU A 13 12.69 12.83 13.38
C LEU A 13 13.22 12.02 12.19
N ILE A 14 12.51 11.02 11.67
CA ILE A 14 13.02 10.22 10.52
C ILE A 14 12.20 10.40 9.24
N LEU A 15 10.99 10.94 9.28
CA LEU A 15 10.16 11.11 8.07
C LEU A 15 10.35 12.42 7.31
N ALA A 16 11.27 13.29 7.71
CA ALA A 16 11.56 14.54 6.99
C ALA A 16 12.39 14.37 5.70
N GLY A 17 12.62 13.15 5.23
CA GLY A 17 13.48 12.82 4.08
C GLY A 17 12.77 12.54 2.76
N LEU A 18 11.47 12.38 2.72
CA LEU A 18 10.75 11.97 1.50
C LEU A 18 10.17 13.12 0.66
N THR A 19 10.34 14.37 1.06
CA THR A 19 9.96 15.52 0.24
C THR A 19 11.10 15.90 -0.69
N GLY A 20 11.23 15.26 -1.84
CA GLY A 20 12.19 15.69 -2.84
C GLY A 20 12.67 14.60 -3.78
N CYS A 21 11.81 13.85 -4.41
CA CYS A 21 12.19 13.15 -5.61
C CYS A 21 12.09 14.07 -6.81
N SER A 22 13.15 14.83 -7.05
CA SER A 22 13.52 15.23 -8.40
C SER A 22 13.90 13.95 -9.15
N SER A 23 13.28 13.72 -10.30
CA SER A 23 13.60 12.73 -11.32
C SER A 23 15.09 12.44 -11.46
N SER A 24 15.61 11.49 -10.75
CA SER A 24 16.78 10.72 -11.12
C SER A 24 16.35 9.26 -11.07
N GLU A 25 16.66 8.52 -12.12
CA GLU A 25 16.40 7.08 -12.27
C GLU A 25 17.26 6.25 -11.27
N SER A 26 17.11 6.51 -9.99
CA SER A 26 17.62 5.61 -8.97
C SER A 26 16.52 4.60 -8.68
N GLY A 27 16.66 3.40 -9.20
CA GLY A 27 15.76 2.30 -8.92
C GLY A 27 15.69 2.05 -7.41
N MET A 28 14.59 1.48 -6.96
CA MET A 28 14.45 1.01 -5.58
C MET A 28 15.17 -0.32 -5.44
N SER A 29 16.00 -0.48 -4.42
CA SER A 29 16.69 -1.72 -4.11
C SER A 29 15.86 -2.64 -3.21
N TYR A 30 16.24 -3.90 -3.10
CA TYR A 30 15.60 -4.82 -2.16
C TYR A 30 15.82 -4.39 -0.70
N SER A 31 16.97 -3.80 -0.38
CA SER A 31 17.24 -3.28 0.96
C SER A 31 16.31 -2.13 1.32
N ASP A 32 15.91 -1.30 0.35
CA ASP A 32 14.93 -0.24 0.56
C ASP A 32 13.55 -0.84 0.86
N ILE A 33 13.11 -1.85 0.09
CA ILE A 33 11.85 -2.56 0.31
C ILE A 33 11.85 -3.25 1.68
N SER A 34 12.93 -3.94 2.03
CA SER A 34 13.05 -4.63 3.30
C SER A 34 12.97 -3.67 4.49
N SER A 35 13.60 -2.50 4.37
CA SER A 35 13.52 -1.44 5.38
C SER A 35 12.10 -0.89 5.53
N GLN A 36 11.41 -0.69 4.42
CA GLN A 36 10.01 -0.26 4.43
C GLN A 36 9.08 -1.33 5.00
N ALA A 37 9.29 -2.61 4.67
CA ALA A 37 8.53 -3.72 5.23
C ALA A 37 8.70 -3.83 6.77
N GLN A 38 9.90 -3.54 7.29
CA GLN A 38 10.12 -3.49 8.75
C GLN A 38 9.39 -2.31 9.40
N ASN A 39 9.35 -1.14 8.75
CA ASN A 39 8.57 0.00 9.23
C ASN A 39 7.08 -0.32 9.25
N ILE A 40 6.57 -0.98 8.19
CA ILE A 40 5.20 -1.48 8.11
C ILE A 40 4.86 -2.40 9.29
N ALA A 41 5.72 -3.37 9.58
CA ALA A 41 5.52 -4.28 10.71
C ALA A 41 5.46 -3.53 12.04
N ALA A 42 6.32 -2.51 12.21
CA ALA A 42 6.33 -1.68 13.43
C ALA A 42 5.05 -0.85 13.58
N ILE A 43 4.46 -0.36 12.49
CA ILE A 43 3.17 0.35 12.50
C ILE A 43 2.07 -0.61 12.93
N ILE A 44 1.96 -1.78 12.30
CA ILE A 44 0.94 -2.81 12.62
C ILE A 44 0.99 -3.21 14.09
N ASP A 45 2.19 -3.33 14.66
CA ASP A 45 2.39 -3.77 16.04
C ASP A 45 2.05 -2.70 17.09
N ASN A 46 2.11 -1.42 16.74
CA ASN A 46 2.03 -0.31 17.69
C ASN A 46 0.80 0.60 17.54
N ASP A 47 0.10 0.52 16.42
CA ASP A 47 -1.04 1.39 16.15
C ASP A 47 -2.37 0.71 16.53
N THR A 48 -3.38 1.53 16.84
CA THR A 48 -4.66 1.04 17.37
C THR A 48 -5.79 1.35 16.37
N PRO A 49 -6.63 0.38 16.02
CA PRO A 49 -7.79 0.64 15.19
C PRO A 49 -8.73 1.69 15.80
N ILE A 50 -9.13 2.66 14.98
CA ILE A 50 -10.16 3.64 15.34
C ILE A 50 -11.51 2.89 15.42
N ALA A 51 -12.23 3.06 16.52
CA ALA A 51 -13.58 2.51 16.56
C ALA A 51 -14.48 3.22 15.53
N THR A 52 -15.37 2.48 14.87
CA THR A 52 -16.25 3.02 13.82
C THR A 52 -17.04 4.26 14.26
N ALA A 53 -17.40 4.32 15.55
CA ALA A 53 -18.11 5.47 16.15
C ALA A 53 -17.22 6.72 16.28
N ASP A 54 -15.91 6.56 16.31
CA ASP A 54 -14.92 7.62 16.50
C ASP A 54 -14.34 8.13 15.16
N ILE A 55 -14.69 7.51 14.03
CA ILE A 55 -14.29 7.98 12.70
C ILE A 55 -14.82 9.40 12.49
N PRO A 56 -13.99 10.39 12.14
CA PRO A 56 -14.41 11.77 11.91
C PRO A 56 -15.59 11.86 10.93
N THR A 57 -16.54 12.78 11.18
CA THR A 57 -17.71 13.00 10.30
C THR A 57 -17.53 14.15 9.33
N SER A 58 -16.38 14.83 9.34
CA SER A 58 -16.05 15.95 8.46
C SER A 58 -14.53 16.08 8.33
N GLY A 59 -14.07 16.79 7.29
CA GLY A 59 -12.66 16.94 7.00
C GLY A 59 -12.15 15.86 6.05
N SER A 60 -10.84 15.85 5.87
CA SER A 60 -10.14 14.87 5.03
C SER A 60 -8.74 14.62 5.58
N SER A 61 -8.20 13.44 5.32
CA SER A 61 -6.81 13.08 5.59
C SER A 61 -6.17 12.50 4.35
N GLN A 62 -4.86 12.71 4.21
CA GLN A 62 -4.04 12.12 3.16
C GLN A 62 -3.08 11.12 3.80
N TYR A 63 -2.96 9.96 3.18
CA TYR A 63 -2.08 8.89 3.62
C TYR A 63 -1.08 8.58 2.50
N SER A 64 0.20 8.44 2.86
CA SER A 64 1.25 8.01 1.94
C SER A 64 1.92 6.76 2.48
N GLY A 65 2.22 5.82 1.59
CA GLY A 65 2.79 4.55 2.03
C GLY A 65 3.10 3.62 0.88
N VAL A 66 2.94 2.33 1.13
CA VAL A 66 3.34 1.28 0.22
C VAL A 66 2.32 0.16 0.14
N ILE A 67 2.33 -0.55 -0.98
CA ILE A 67 1.61 -1.81 -1.16
C ILE A 67 2.59 -2.87 -1.66
N LEU A 68 2.43 -4.09 -1.14
CA LEU A 68 3.12 -5.27 -1.62
C LEU A 68 2.09 -6.26 -2.15
N PHE A 69 2.31 -6.77 -3.36
CA PHE A 69 1.54 -7.89 -3.91
C PHE A 69 2.43 -9.11 -4.04
N VAL A 70 1.87 -10.27 -3.73
CA VAL A 70 2.45 -11.59 -3.96
C VAL A 70 1.46 -12.45 -4.74
N ASP A 71 1.97 -13.35 -5.57
CA ASP A 71 1.16 -14.39 -6.18
C ASP A 71 1.02 -15.60 -5.23
N GLN A 72 0.04 -16.47 -5.47
CA GLN A 72 -0.19 -17.66 -4.64
C GLN A 72 1.00 -18.65 -4.62
N ALA A 73 1.85 -18.61 -5.64
CA ALA A 73 3.03 -19.45 -5.72
C ALA A 73 4.24 -18.82 -5.01
N GLU A 74 4.10 -17.59 -4.49
CA GLU A 74 5.17 -16.79 -3.88
C GLU A 74 6.42 -16.70 -4.78
N THR A 75 6.21 -16.57 -6.10
CA THR A 75 7.30 -16.53 -7.08
C THR A 75 8.00 -15.18 -7.10
N GLY A 76 7.34 -14.13 -6.63
CA GLY A 76 7.92 -12.79 -6.57
C GLY A 76 7.05 -11.81 -5.82
N VAL A 77 7.60 -10.62 -5.62
CA VAL A 77 6.95 -9.52 -4.93
C VAL A 77 6.88 -8.31 -5.86
N LEU A 78 5.69 -7.78 -6.08
CA LEU A 78 5.46 -6.49 -6.71
C LEU A 78 5.26 -5.45 -5.61
N PHE A 79 6.10 -4.44 -5.61
CA PHE A 79 6.08 -3.36 -4.64
C PHE A 79 5.73 -2.05 -5.34
N GLY A 80 4.83 -1.25 -4.72
CA GLY A 80 4.43 0.06 -5.24
C GLY A 80 4.24 1.09 -4.15
N GLN A 81 4.41 2.38 -4.50
CA GLN A 81 4.13 3.49 -3.61
C GLN A 81 2.68 3.93 -3.73
N THR A 82 2.05 4.25 -2.60
CA THR A 82 0.63 4.63 -2.56
C THR A 82 0.41 6.00 -1.97
N ASN A 83 -0.63 6.67 -2.50
CA ASN A 83 -1.19 7.89 -1.93
C ASN A 83 -2.70 7.72 -1.88
N ILE A 84 -3.31 7.91 -0.70
CA ILE A 84 -4.74 7.72 -0.46
C ILE A 84 -5.30 9.00 0.16
N ASP A 85 -6.40 9.48 -0.41
CA ASP A 85 -7.18 10.60 0.09
C ASP A 85 -8.49 10.08 0.70
N VAL A 86 -8.68 10.33 1.99
CA VAL A 86 -9.89 9.97 2.73
C VAL A 86 -10.71 11.21 3.01
N SER A 87 -11.94 11.28 2.49
CA SER A 87 -12.89 12.37 2.75
C SER A 87 -13.97 11.90 3.72
N PHE A 88 -13.86 12.30 4.96
CA PHE A 88 -14.77 11.90 6.04
C PHE A 88 -16.18 12.50 5.88
N GLY A 89 -16.28 13.71 5.30
CA GLY A 89 -17.55 14.37 5.10
C GLY A 89 -18.44 13.75 4.02
N THR A 90 -17.83 13.13 3.02
CA THR A 90 -18.52 12.46 1.91
C THR A 90 -18.49 10.95 2.02
N ASN A 91 -17.75 10.40 2.97
CA ASN A 91 -17.46 8.96 3.12
C ASN A 91 -16.81 8.34 1.86
N THR A 92 -15.98 9.11 1.17
CA THR A 92 -15.31 8.64 -0.05
C THR A 92 -13.81 8.49 0.17
N VAL A 93 -13.24 7.48 -0.46
CA VAL A 93 -11.80 7.21 -0.46
C VAL A 93 -11.35 7.08 -1.91
N THR A 94 -10.29 7.79 -2.24
CA THR A 94 -9.65 7.70 -3.55
C THR A 94 -8.15 7.51 -3.36
N GLY A 95 -7.47 6.97 -4.36
CA GLY A 95 -6.02 6.79 -4.23
C GLY A 95 -5.39 6.31 -5.51
N GLN A 96 -4.07 6.32 -5.49
CA GLN A 96 -3.25 5.87 -6.59
C GLN A 96 -2.06 5.08 -6.05
N VAL A 97 -1.64 4.06 -6.80
CA VAL A 97 -0.41 3.31 -6.57
C VAL A 97 0.44 3.39 -7.83
N GLY A 98 1.69 3.74 -7.68
CA GLY A 98 2.65 3.87 -8.78
C GLY A 98 4.06 3.49 -8.35
N ASP A 99 5.05 3.88 -9.17
CA ASP A 99 6.47 3.65 -8.91
C ASP A 99 6.78 2.18 -8.57
N PHE A 100 6.21 1.28 -9.39
CA PHE A 100 6.30 -0.14 -9.15
C PHE A 100 7.68 -0.70 -9.49
N VAL A 101 8.16 -1.61 -8.62
CA VAL A 101 9.30 -2.49 -8.86
C VAL A 101 8.93 -3.94 -8.58
N TYR A 102 9.62 -4.88 -9.23
CA TYR A 102 9.35 -6.32 -9.08
C TYR A 102 10.61 -7.09 -8.68
N ALA A 103 10.49 -7.93 -7.68
CA ALA A 103 11.55 -8.83 -7.20
C ALA A 103 11.08 -10.28 -7.30
N GLU A 104 11.74 -11.09 -8.12
CA GLU A 104 11.49 -12.53 -8.21
C GLU A 104 12.47 -13.33 -7.34
N GLN A 105 13.75 -13.12 -7.56
CA GLN A 105 14.83 -13.69 -6.75
C GLN A 105 15.90 -12.62 -6.52
N VAL A 106 16.15 -12.31 -5.26
CA VAL A 106 17.15 -11.32 -4.90
C VAL A 106 18.47 -12.04 -4.63
N THR A 107 19.44 -11.81 -5.51
CA THR A 107 20.81 -12.30 -5.34
C THR A 107 21.77 -11.23 -4.84
N ASP A 108 21.40 -9.97 -4.94
CA ASP A 108 22.15 -8.80 -4.48
C ASP A 108 21.12 -7.80 -3.89
N GLU A 109 21.16 -7.62 -2.59
CA GLU A 109 20.19 -6.79 -1.84
C GLU A 109 20.34 -5.30 -2.13
N ASP A 110 21.50 -4.87 -2.61
CA ASP A 110 21.78 -3.48 -2.93
C ASP A 110 21.57 -3.14 -4.41
N ALA A 111 21.25 -4.13 -5.25
CA ALA A 111 20.97 -3.89 -6.66
C ALA A 111 19.60 -3.26 -6.88
N ASP A 112 19.50 -2.34 -7.83
CA ASP A 112 18.23 -1.76 -8.26
C ASP A 112 17.30 -2.85 -8.82
N LEU A 113 16.06 -2.85 -8.38
CA LEU A 113 15.04 -3.79 -8.86
C LEU A 113 14.46 -3.35 -10.22
N PRO A 114 14.03 -4.31 -11.04
CA PRO A 114 13.36 -4.02 -12.29
C PRO A 114 12.10 -3.18 -12.09
N THR A 115 11.98 -2.08 -12.82
CA THR A 115 10.80 -1.22 -12.78
C THR A 115 9.62 -1.83 -13.53
N VAL A 116 8.42 -1.54 -13.05
CA VAL A 116 7.17 -1.89 -13.69
C VAL A 116 6.39 -0.62 -13.96
N GLY A 117 6.22 -0.28 -15.25
CA GLY A 117 5.48 0.91 -15.64
C GLY A 117 3.98 0.75 -15.43
N GLY A 118 3.29 1.86 -15.24
CA GLY A 118 1.83 1.91 -15.08
C GLY A 118 1.39 2.37 -13.70
N GLN A 119 0.09 2.29 -13.46
CA GLN A 119 -0.54 2.80 -12.25
C GLN A 119 -1.80 2.00 -11.91
N LEU A 120 -2.09 1.86 -10.63
CA LEU A 120 -3.38 1.42 -10.13
C LEU A 120 -4.13 2.59 -9.50
N THR A 121 -5.44 2.56 -9.58
CA THR A 121 -6.32 3.56 -8.99
C THR A 121 -7.30 2.90 -8.06
N LEU A 122 -7.47 3.45 -6.88
CA LEU A 122 -8.51 3.07 -5.94
C LEU A 122 -9.82 3.74 -6.38
N ASN A 123 -10.75 2.91 -6.86
CA ASN A 123 -12.06 3.32 -7.35
C ASN A 123 -13.14 2.90 -6.37
N ASP A 124 -14.25 3.64 -6.38
CA ASP A 124 -15.45 3.35 -5.58
C ASP A 124 -15.16 3.13 -4.09
N GLY A 125 -14.06 3.74 -3.60
CA GLY A 125 -13.67 3.66 -2.19
C GLY A 125 -14.70 4.38 -1.32
N ILE A 126 -15.21 3.67 -0.30
CA ILE A 126 -16.17 4.20 0.66
C ILE A 126 -15.76 3.88 2.09
N ILE A 127 -16.15 4.75 3.03
CA ILE A 127 -16.04 4.49 4.47
C ILE A 127 -17.34 3.83 4.93
N ASP A 128 -17.26 2.57 5.36
CA ASP A 128 -18.38 1.86 6.00
C ASP A 128 -18.45 2.19 7.49
N ARG A 129 -19.35 3.10 7.82
CA ARG A 129 -19.61 3.51 9.22
C ARG A 129 -20.47 2.51 9.98
N THR A 130 -20.86 1.40 9.36
CA THR A 130 -21.63 0.34 10.01
C THR A 130 -20.78 -0.90 10.33
N ALA A 131 -19.52 -0.89 9.91
CA ALA A 131 -18.58 -1.96 10.20
C ALA A 131 -18.48 -2.21 11.71
N VAL A 132 -18.39 -3.46 12.10
CA VAL A 132 -18.16 -3.86 13.51
C VAL A 132 -16.72 -3.48 13.88
N SER A 133 -16.51 -3.11 15.13
CA SER A 133 -15.15 -2.76 15.58
C SER A 133 -14.16 -3.90 15.32
N GLY A 134 -13.11 -3.58 14.56
CA GLY A 134 -12.08 -4.53 14.12
C GLY A 134 -12.30 -5.11 12.71
N ASP A 135 -13.47 -4.86 12.07
CA ASP A 135 -13.69 -5.17 10.67
C ASP A 135 -13.19 -4.03 9.76
N ALA A 136 -13.06 -4.32 8.46
CA ALA A 136 -12.69 -3.33 7.47
C ALA A 136 -13.69 -2.16 7.45
N GLN A 137 -13.15 -0.95 7.55
CA GLN A 137 -13.93 0.30 7.56
C GLN A 137 -13.90 1.01 6.21
N ILE A 138 -12.94 0.65 5.35
CA ILE A 138 -12.85 1.14 3.98
C ILE A 138 -12.96 -0.06 3.06
N VAL A 139 -13.80 0.07 2.04
CA VAL A 139 -13.94 -0.92 0.98
C VAL A 139 -13.90 -0.24 -0.37
N GLY A 140 -13.35 -0.90 -1.39
CA GLY A 140 -13.24 -0.35 -2.73
C GLY A 140 -12.62 -1.35 -3.71
N GLU A 141 -12.23 -0.87 -4.88
CA GLU A 141 -11.54 -1.65 -5.89
C GLU A 141 -10.23 -0.97 -6.28
N LEU A 142 -9.13 -1.71 -6.29
CA LEU A 142 -7.84 -1.24 -6.75
C LEU A 142 -7.53 -1.87 -8.11
N ASN A 143 -7.65 -1.07 -9.16
CA ASN A 143 -7.61 -1.55 -10.54
C ASN A 143 -6.66 -0.70 -11.39
N GLY A 144 -6.06 -1.33 -12.41
CA GLY A 144 -5.24 -0.61 -13.39
C GLY A 144 -4.48 -1.52 -14.33
N THR A 145 -3.52 -0.94 -15.02
CA THR A 145 -2.68 -1.69 -15.95
C THR A 145 -1.21 -1.41 -15.69
N LEU A 146 -0.42 -2.45 -15.70
CA LEU A 146 1.03 -2.42 -15.53
C LEU A 146 1.72 -2.96 -16.78
N THR A 147 2.96 -2.52 -16.99
CA THR A 147 3.83 -3.03 -18.07
C THR A 147 5.19 -3.38 -17.46
N PRO A 148 5.43 -4.65 -17.13
CA PRO A 148 6.67 -5.07 -16.51
C PRO A 148 7.85 -5.04 -17.49
N SER A 149 9.02 -4.59 -17.01
CA SER A 149 10.27 -4.59 -17.78
C SER A 149 10.94 -5.97 -17.82
N THR A 150 10.56 -6.86 -16.89
CA THR A 150 10.98 -8.28 -16.81
C THR A 150 9.76 -9.20 -16.77
N GLU A 151 9.92 -10.50 -16.68
CA GLU A 151 8.81 -11.40 -16.38
C GLU A 151 8.29 -11.11 -14.97
N MET A 152 6.98 -11.05 -14.80
CA MET A 152 6.29 -10.75 -13.53
C MET A 152 5.13 -11.73 -13.33
N PHE A 153 5.16 -12.52 -12.27
CA PHE A 153 4.13 -13.52 -11.99
C PHE A 153 3.88 -14.50 -13.17
N GLY A 154 4.92 -14.87 -13.93
CA GLY A 154 4.79 -15.71 -15.13
C GLY A 154 4.21 -14.97 -16.36
N ILE A 155 3.98 -13.66 -16.27
CA ILE A 155 3.58 -12.82 -17.39
C ILE A 155 4.83 -12.22 -18.04
N SER A 156 4.96 -12.42 -19.35
CA SER A 156 6.17 -12.01 -20.10
C SER A 156 6.39 -10.48 -20.06
N SER A 157 7.67 -10.09 -20.02
CA SER A 157 8.12 -8.70 -20.16
C SER A 157 7.44 -7.95 -21.31
N GLY A 158 7.11 -6.69 -21.09
CA GLY A 158 6.45 -5.81 -22.07
C GLY A 158 4.98 -6.11 -22.33
N THR A 159 4.42 -7.15 -21.70
CA THR A 159 2.99 -7.46 -21.81
C THR A 159 2.18 -6.52 -20.90
N THR A 160 1.16 -5.85 -21.48
CA THR A 160 0.22 -5.10 -20.65
C THR A 160 -0.53 -6.06 -19.74
N THR A 161 -0.37 -5.85 -18.44
CA THR A 161 -0.93 -6.67 -17.37
C THR A 161 -2.03 -5.90 -16.69
N SER A 162 -3.25 -6.43 -16.70
CA SER A 162 -4.38 -5.87 -15.95
C SER A 162 -4.33 -6.38 -14.51
N ILE A 163 -4.43 -5.47 -13.56
CA ILE A 163 -4.61 -5.78 -12.14
C ILE A 163 -6.05 -5.43 -11.77
N ALA A 164 -6.74 -6.35 -11.13
CA ALA A 164 -8.11 -6.16 -10.64
C ALA A 164 -8.23 -6.82 -9.27
N THR A 165 -8.37 -5.99 -8.22
CA THR A 165 -8.45 -6.46 -6.83
C THR A 165 -9.59 -5.78 -6.10
N SER A 166 -10.26 -6.50 -5.18
CA SER A 166 -11.00 -5.90 -4.09
C SER A 166 -10.02 -5.29 -3.09
N PHE A 167 -10.39 -4.21 -2.47
CA PHE A 167 -9.61 -3.52 -1.46
C PHE A 167 -10.43 -3.34 -0.19
N GLU A 168 -9.85 -3.72 0.94
CA GLU A 168 -10.42 -3.56 2.26
C GLU A 168 -9.37 -2.96 3.20
N ALA A 169 -9.74 -1.97 4.03
CA ALA A 169 -8.79 -1.39 4.96
C ALA A 169 -9.42 -1.01 6.30
N VAL A 170 -8.57 -0.94 7.31
CA VAL A 170 -8.87 -0.44 8.66
C VAL A 170 -8.15 0.89 8.86
N LEU A 171 -8.88 1.87 9.38
CA LEU A 171 -8.29 3.13 9.85
C LEU A 171 -7.69 2.89 11.24
N LEU A 172 -6.44 3.26 11.39
CA LEU A 172 -5.71 3.28 12.65
C LEU A 172 -5.56 4.73 13.12
N GLU A 173 -5.02 4.98 14.32
CA GLU A 173 -4.94 6.34 14.89
C GLU A 173 -4.19 7.31 13.97
N ASP A 174 -3.03 6.89 13.43
CA ASP A 174 -2.15 7.72 12.60
C ASP A 174 -1.83 7.05 11.25
N SER A 175 -2.51 5.93 10.91
CA SER A 175 -2.19 5.15 9.71
C SER A 175 -3.40 4.41 9.12
N LEU A 176 -3.18 3.71 8.01
CA LEU A 176 -4.16 2.90 7.31
C LEU A 176 -3.53 1.55 6.96
N LEU A 177 -4.18 0.46 7.37
CA LEU A 177 -3.80 -0.90 7.03
C LEU A 177 -4.83 -1.51 6.09
N GLY A 178 -4.41 -1.87 4.87
CA GLY A 178 -5.28 -2.42 3.84
C GLY A 178 -4.86 -3.81 3.37
N LEU A 179 -5.83 -4.55 2.87
CA LEU A 179 -5.66 -5.81 2.16
C LEU A 179 -6.24 -5.67 0.75
N ALA A 180 -5.60 -6.31 -0.22
CA ALA A 180 -6.07 -6.36 -1.59
C ALA A 180 -6.03 -7.82 -2.08
N ASP A 181 -7.14 -8.31 -2.61
CA ASP A 181 -7.25 -9.67 -3.14
C ASP A 181 -7.84 -9.64 -4.55
N GLY A 182 -7.24 -10.37 -5.48
CA GLY A 182 -7.72 -10.41 -6.85
C GLY A 182 -6.77 -11.08 -7.82
N SER A 183 -6.63 -10.52 -9.01
CA SER A 183 -5.85 -11.16 -10.08
C SER A 183 -5.00 -10.18 -10.87
N ALA A 184 -3.88 -10.71 -11.37
CA ALA A 184 -3.05 -10.13 -12.42
C ALA A 184 -3.21 -10.93 -13.70
N SER A 185 -3.54 -10.29 -14.81
CA SER A 185 -3.74 -10.98 -16.09
C SER A 185 -3.08 -10.26 -17.25
N GLY A 186 -2.37 -11.03 -18.10
CA GLY A 186 -1.70 -10.51 -19.28
C GLY A 186 -1.47 -11.60 -20.33
N GLY A 187 -1.76 -11.32 -21.59
CA GLY A 187 -1.72 -12.32 -22.65
C GLY A 187 -2.68 -13.48 -22.39
N SER A 188 -2.14 -14.70 -22.24
CA SER A 188 -2.91 -15.91 -21.88
C SER A 188 -2.76 -16.32 -20.41
N THR A 189 -2.01 -15.56 -19.62
CA THR A 189 -1.71 -15.86 -18.22
C THR A 189 -2.63 -15.05 -17.31
N SER A 190 -3.16 -15.71 -16.28
CA SER A 190 -3.87 -15.07 -15.17
C SER A 190 -3.47 -15.74 -13.87
N VAL A 191 -3.12 -14.96 -12.87
CA VAL A 191 -2.69 -15.44 -11.55
C VAL A 191 -3.46 -14.71 -10.46
N GLU A 192 -3.77 -15.42 -9.39
CA GLU A 192 -4.32 -14.81 -8.19
C GLU A 192 -3.20 -14.11 -7.43
N ILE A 193 -3.48 -12.90 -6.97
CA ILE A 193 -2.56 -12.08 -6.18
C ILE A 193 -3.24 -11.62 -4.90
N ALA A 194 -2.44 -11.49 -3.85
CA ALA A 194 -2.85 -10.86 -2.60
C ALA A 194 -1.89 -9.74 -2.25
N GLY A 195 -2.39 -8.67 -1.65
CA GLY A 195 -1.59 -7.51 -1.30
C GLY A 195 -1.85 -7.02 0.11
N ILE A 196 -0.81 -6.41 0.69
CA ILE A 196 -0.89 -5.67 1.96
C ILE A 196 -0.47 -4.23 1.67
N LEU A 197 -1.29 -3.29 2.12
CA LEU A 197 -1.05 -1.86 2.02
C LEU A 197 -0.91 -1.27 3.41
N VAL A 198 0.11 -0.44 3.62
CA VAL A 198 0.23 0.40 4.81
C VAL A 198 0.58 1.81 4.39
N ALA A 199 -0.12 2.77 4.98
CA ALA A 199 0.11 4.19 4.73
C ALA A 199 -0.04 5.00 6.01
N GLU A 200 0.80 6.02 6.19
CA GLU A 200 0.78 6.93 7.33
C GLU A 200 0.11 8.26 6.93
N GLU A 201 -0.57 8.88 7.89
CA GLU A 201 -1.16 10.20 7.70
C GLU A 201 -0.06 11.28 7.56
N ASN A 202 -0.22 12.18 6.58
CA ASN A 202 0.74 13.23 6.25
C ASN A 202 0.57 14.49 7.11
#